data_2a32dff0ab7635eee4c246b95a1e9032
#
_entry.id   2a32dff0ab7635eee4c246b95a1e9032
#
_cell.length_a   1.000
_cell.length_b   1.000
_cell.length_c   1.000
_cell.angle_alpha   90.00
_cell.angle_beta   90.00
_cell.angle_gamma   90.00
#
_symmetry.space_group_name_H-M   'P 1'
#
loop_
_entity.id
_entity.type
_entity.pdbx_description
1 polymer ?
#
loop_
_entity_poly.entity_id
_entity_poly.type
_entity_poly.pdbx_seq_one_letter_code
_entity_poly.pdbx_strand_id
1 'polypeptide(L)'
;MDITLSSEHELILKTVKRFMEEEIYPHEEEVDQLGEVPIELGKQIEARAIEAGLYSANLPEFVGGGGQDYTAMAIMEREYGKTSHALHSWIGRPTELLMACQADQVERYLLPCVRGEKRELFALTEPEAGSDVMGMKTTAQRDGDDWILNGSKHFISGPCMPDFAIVVAATGVDETPRGPRKRV
;
A
#
# COMPACT_ATOMS: atom_id res chain seq x y z
N MET A 1 11.40 -0.11 -29.72
CA MET A 1 10.68 -0.75 -28.62
C MET A 1 9.22 -0.70 -29.01
N ASP A 2 8.57 -1.84 -29.17
CA ASP A 2 7.12 -1.87 -29.41
C ASP A 2 6.42 -1.67 -28.07
N ILE A 3 5.57 -0.64 -27.98
CA ILE A 3 4.80 -0.27 -26.80
C ILE A 3 3.31 -0.60 -26.98
N THR A 4 2.99 -1.47 -27.95
CA THR A 4 1.62 -1.93 -28.16
C THR A 4 1.17 -2.77 -26.97
N LEU A 5 0.01 -2.43 -26.41
CA LEU A 5 -0.57 -3.20 -25.31
C LEU A 5 -1.01 -4.59 -25.81
N SER A 6 -0.85 -5.61 -24.99
CA SER A 6 -1.45 -6.92 -25.23
C SER A 6 -2.98 -6.85 -25.09
N SER A 7 -3.69 -7.84 -25.63
CA SER A 7 -5.15 -7.92 -25.45
C SER A 7 -5.57 -7.99 -23.98
N GLU A 8 -4.75 -8.60 -23.13
CA GLU A 8 -4.96 -8.63 -21.67
C GLU A 8 -4.83 -7.25 -21.05
N HIS A 9 -3.75 -6.52 -21.39
CA HIS A 9 -3.56 -5.14 -20.92
C HIS A 9 -4.66 -4.19 -21.42
N GLU A 10 -5.18 -4.38 -22.65
CA GLU A 10 -6.33 -3.61 -23.15
C GLU A 10 -7.60 -3.90 -22.36
N LEU A 11 -7.82 -5.17 -21.96
CA LEU A 11 -8.95 -5.54 -21.11
C LEU A 11 -8.85 -4.92 -19.72
N ILE A 12 -7.67 -4.96 -19.11
CA ILE A 12 -7.39 -4.31 -17.81
C ILE A 12 -7.69 -2.82 -17.92
N LEU A 13 -7.15 -2.14 -18.94
CA LEU A 13 -7.39 -0.72 -19.16
C LEU A 13 -8.89 -0.40 -19.27
N LYS A 14 -9.65 -1.22 -20.02
CA LYS A 14 -11.10 -1.05 -20.16
C LYS A 14 -11.83 -1.25 -18.84
N THR A 15 -11.43 -2.25 -18.06
CA THR A 15 -12.03 -2.56 -16.75
C THR A 15 -11.80 -1.41 -15.77
N VAL A 16 -10.55 -0.94 -15.67
CA VAL A 16 -10.20 0.17 -14.77
C VAL A 16 -10.91 1.46 -15.17
N LYS A 17 -10.95 1.80 -16.46
CA LYS A 17 -11.68 3.01 -16.92
C LYS A 17 -13.15 2.96 -16.54
N ARG A 18 -13.81 1.83 -16.80
CA ARG A 18 -15.21 1.67 -16.42
C ARG A 18 -15.41 1.82 -14.90
N PHE A 19 -14.54 1.20 -14.10
CA PHE A 19 -14.58 1.33 -12.65
C PHE A 19 -14.44 2.79 -12.22
N MET A 20 -13.50 3.54 -12.79
CA MET A 20 -13.30 4.95 -12.47
C MET A 20 -14.54 5.79 -12.83
N GLU A 21 -15.15 5.52 -14.00
CA GLU A 21 -16.34 6.22 -14.47
C GLU A 21 -17.60 5.93 -13.64
N GLU A 22 -17.76 4.69 -13.19
CA GLU A 22 -18.95 4.23 -12.47
C GLU A 22 -18.86 4.44 -10.95
N GLU A 23 -17.68 4.22 -10.35
CA GLU A 23 -17.54 4.12 -8.90
C GLU A 23 -16.70 5.25 -8.27
N ILE A 24 -15.94 6.03 -9.04
CA ILE A 24 -15.05 7.06 -8.50
C ILE A 24 -15.47 8.47 -8.89
N TYR A 25 -15.52 8.77 -10.19
CA TYR A 25 -15.80 10.13 -10.67
C TYR A 25 -17.12 10.75 -10.20
N PRO A 26 -18.21 9.97 -9.97
CA PRO A 26 -19.45 10.56 -9.45
C PRO A 26 -19.31 11.17 -8.05
N HIS A 27 -18.25 10.82 -7.29
CA HIS A 27 -18.04 11.26 -5.92
C HIS A 27 -17.01 12.38 -5.76
N GLU A 28 -16.33 12.79 -6.86
CA GLU A 28 -15.25 13.78 -6.80
C GLU A 28 -15.70 15.11 -6.22
N GLU A 29 -16.83 15.65 -6.70
CA GLU A 29 -17.32 16.94 -6.26
C GLU A 29 -17.70 16.93 -4.77
N GLU A 30 -18.38 15.88 -4.30
CA GLU A 30 -18.75 15.72 -2.90
C GLU A 30 -17.51 15.64 -1.99
N VAL A 31 -16.53 14.80 -2.38
CA VAL A 31 -15.31 14.60 -1.61
C VAL A 31 -14.45 15.87 -1.60
N ASP A 32 -14.39 16.62 -2.70
CA ASP A 32 -13.69 17.90 -2.75
C ASP A 32 -14.31 18.94 -1.82
N GLN A 33 -15.64 19.01 -1.76
CA GLN A 33 -16.37 19.91 -0.87
C GLN A 33 -16.21 19.53 0.61
N LEU A 34 -16.18 18.22 0.93
CA LEU A 34 -16.02 17.72 2.30
C LEU A 34 -14.57 17.77 2.77
N GLY A 35 -13.59 17.73 1.86
CA GLY A 35 -12.17 17.61 2.18
C GLY A 35 -11.75 16.23 2.67
N GLU A 36 -12.67 15.25 2.68
CA GLU A 36 -12.42 13.86 3.10
C GLU A 36 -13.39 12.90 2.39
N VAL A 37 -13.02 11.63 2.33
CA VAL A 37 -13.91 10.57 1.86
C VAL A 37 -14.71 10.02 3.03
N PRO A 38 -16.05 10.10 3.01
CA PRO A 38 -16.88 9.47 4.03
C PRO A 38 -16.56 7.97 4.14
N ILE A 39 -16.45 7.46 5.37
CA ILE A 39 -16.03 6.07 5.63
C ILE A 39 -16.93 5.06 4.90
N GLU A 40 -18.23 5.29 4.89
CA GLU A 40 -19.18 4.38 4.24
C GLU A 40 -19.01 4.39 2.71
N LEU A 41 -18.74 5.55 2.11
CA LEU A 41 -18.41 5.65 0.69
C LEU A 41 -17.10 4.89 0.38
N GLY A 42 -16.08 5.11 1.19
CA GLY A 42 -14.81 4.41 1.03
C GLY A 42 -14.95 2.88 1.08
N LYS A 43 -15.71 2.36 2.04
CA LYS A 43 -16.01 0.92 2.13
C LYS A 43 -16.79 0.39 0.92
N GLN A 44 -17.70 1.19 0.36
CA GLN A 44 -18.41 0.82 -0.87
C GLN A 44 -17.46 0.72 -2.06
N ILE A 45 -16.58 1.71 -2.24
CA ILE A 45 -15.55 1.70 -3.29
C ILE A 45 -14.65 0.47 -3.14
N GLU A 46 -14.18 0.18 -1.93
CA GLU A 46 -13.34 -0.98 -1.64
C GLU A 46 -14.05 -2.31 -1.99
N ALA A 47 -15.29 -2.48 -1.58
CA ALA A 47 -16.07 -3.67 -1.91
C ALA A 47 -16.23 -3.85 -3.42
N ARG A 48 -16.49 -2.76 -4.16
CA ARG A 48 -16.57 -2.77 -5.62
C ARG A 48 -15.23 -3.06 -6.29
N ALA A 49 -14.13 -2.56 -5.73
CA ALA A 49 -12.78 -2.85 -6.21
C ALA A 49 -12.42 -4.33 -6.04
N ILE A 50 -12.81 -4.94 -4.92
CA ILE A 50 -12.66 -6.39 -4.66
C ILE A 50 -13.48 -7.19 -5.69
N GLU A 51 -14.76 -6.86 -5.89
CA GLU A 51 -15.64 -7.51 -6.88
C GLU A 51 -15.09 -7.40 -8.30
N ALA A 52 -14.49 -6.27 -8.65
CA ALA A 52 -13.91 -6.03 -9.97
C ALA A 52 -12.50 -6.66 -10.15
N GLY A 53 -11.91 -7.26 -9.11
CA GLY A 53 -10.55 -7.81 -9.14
C GLY A 53 -9.44 -6.77 -9.23
N LEU A 54 -9.71 -5.53 -8.81
CA LEU A 54 -8.77 -4.42 -8.80
C LEU A 54 -8.03 -4.29 -7.47
N TYR A 55 -8.65 -4.75 -6.39
CA TYR A 55 -8.05 -4.78 -5.06
C TYR A 55 -6.91 -5.81 -5.01
N SER A 56 -5.81 -5.51 -4.33
CA SER A 56 -4.63 -6.38 -4.20
C SER A 56 -4.04 -6.87 -5.54
N ALA A 57 -4.25 -6.13 -6.63
CA ALA A 57 -3.78 -6.51 -7.96
C ALA A 57 -2.26 -6.70 -8.05
N ASN A 58 -1.50 -5.99 -7.20
CA ASN A 58 -0.04 -6.04 -7.10
C ASN A 58 0.51 -7.28 -6.38
N LEU A 59 -0.30 -7.98 -5.59
CA LEU A 59 0.16 -9.14 -4.82
C LEU A 59 -0.01 -10.44 -5.62
N PRO A 60 0.84 -11.46 -5.38
CA PRO A 60 0.79 -12.72 -6.12
C PRO A 60 -0.52 -13.49 -5.93
N GLU A 61 -0.94 -14.24 -6.95
CA GLU A 61 -2.15 -15.07 -6.93
C GLU A 61 -2.13 -16.13 -5.82
N PHE A 62 -0.96 -16.70 -5.49
CA PHE A 62 -0.87 -17.74 -4.46
C PHE A 62 -1.19 -17.26 -3.04
N VAL A 63 -1.23 -15.95 -2.81
CA VAL A 63 -1.74 -15.35 -1.56
C VAL A 63 -3.14 -14.76 -1.72
N GLY A 64 -3.75 -14.90 -2.88
CA GLY A 64 -5.09 -14.37 -3.19
C GLY A 64 -5.08 -12.99 -3.84
N GLY A 65 -3.92 -12.47 -4.25
CA GLY A 65 -3.80 -11.23 -5.02
C GLY A 65 -4.08 -11.42 -6.50
N GLY A 66 -4.08 -10.33 -7.26
CA GLY A 66 -4.36 -10.35 -8.70
C GLY A 66 -3.19 -10.76 -9.58
N GLY A 67 -1.96 -10.86 -9.06
CA GLY A 67 -0.76 -11.29 -9.81
C GLY A 67 -0.40 -10.44 -11.02
N GLN A 68 -0.86 -9.19 -11.05
CA GLN A 68 -0.68 -8.33 -12.22
C GLN A 68 0.78 -7.94 -12.42
N ASP A 69 1.22 -7.93 -13.69
CA ASP A 69 2.57 -7.48 -14.03
C ASP A 69 2.73 -5.96 -13.90
N TYR A 70 3.98 -5.49 -13.96
CA TYR A 70 4.26 -4.05 -13.81
C TYR A 70 3.66 -3.18 -14.92
N THR A 71 3.41 -3.73 -16.12
CA THR A 71 2.76 -2.99 -17.21
C THR A 71 1.29 -2.78 -16.88
N ALA A 72 0.61 -3.84 -16.42
CA ALA A 72 -0.76 -3.76 -15.93
C ALA A 72 -0.89 -2.78 -14.76
N MET A 73 0.02 -2.87 -13.78
CA MET A 73 0.05 -1.93 -12.65
C MET A 73 0.23 -0.48 -13.10
N ALA A 74 1.12 -0.21 -14.06
CA ALA A 74 1.32 1.13 -14.60
C ALA A 74 0.07 1.66 -15.33
N ILE A 75 -0.67 0.80 -16.03
CA ILE A 75 -1.94 1.13 -16.67
C ILE A 75 -2.98 1.51 -15.60
N MET A 76 -3.12 0.70 -14.55
CA MET A 76 -4.05 0.93 -13.45
C MET A 76 -3.73 2.25 -12.74
N GLU A 77 -2.49 2.45 -12.31
CA GLU A 77 -2.04 3.65 -11.62
C GLU A 77 -2.21 4.93 -12.46
N ARG A 78 -2.02 4.84 -13.78
CA ARG A 78 -2.30 5.96 -14.68
C ARG A 78 -3.78 6.37 -14.68
N GLU A 79 -4.68 5.43 -14.62
CA GLU A 79 -6.11 5.71 -14.55
C GLU A 79 -6.51 6.20 -13.15
N TYR A 80 -5.99 5.59 -12.09
CA TYR A 80 -6.20 6.03 -10.70
C TYR A 80 -5.71 7.46 -10.44
N GLY A 81 -4.58 7.84 -11.02
CA GLY A 81 -4.01 9.18 -10.88
C GLY A 81 -4.80 10.30 -11.56
N LYS A 82 -5.95 10.01 -12.18
CA LYS A 82 -6.86 11.02 -12.75
C LYS A 82 -7.83 11.61 -11.73
N THR A 83 -7.92 11.02 -10.55
CA THR A 83 -8.74 11.49 -9.44
C THR A 83 -7.89 11.85 -8.22
N SER A 84 -8.53 12.30 -7.13
CA SER A 84 -7.83 12.59 -5.88
C SER A 84 -7.25 11.32 -5.25
N HIS A 85 -6.09 11.47 -4.58
CA HIS A 85 -5.49 10.37 -3.81
C HIS A 85 -6.45 9.83 -2.74
N ALA A 86 -7.24 10.70 -2.13
CA ALA A 86 -8.20 10.31 -1.11
C ALA A 86 -9.19 9.25 -1.62
N LEU A 87 -9.74 9.45 -2.83
CA LEU A 87 -10.69 8.51 -3.44
C LEU A 87 -10.02 7.21 -3.89
N HIS A 88 -8.96 7.30 -4.72
CA HIS A 88 -8.38 6.09 -5.28
C HIS A 88 -7.66 5.21 -4.25
N SER A 89 -7.27 5.76 -3.08
CA SER A 89 -6.67 4.96 -2.00
C SER A 89 -7.60 3.87 -1.45
N TRP A 90 -8.92 4.01 -1.66
CA TRP A 90 -9.90 3.01 -1.27
C TRP A 90 -10.00 1.83 -2.25
N ILE A 91 -9.45 1.93 -3.47
CA ILE A 91 -9.38 0.79 -4.40
C ILE A 91 -8.53 -0.33 -3.81
N GLY A 92 -7.55 0.03 -2.97
CA GLY A 92 -6.78 -0.90 -2.14
C GLY A 92 -5.58 -1.52 -2.85
N ARG A 93 -4.40 -1.11 -2.40
CA ARG A 93 -3.12 -1.66 -2.82
C ARG A 93 -2.28 -1.99 -1.59
N PRO A 94 -2.50 -3.14 -0.93
CA PRO A 94 -1.67 -3.57 0.18
C PRO A 94 -0.19 -3.58 -0.18
N THR A 95 0.66 -3.19 0.77
CA THR A 95 2.10 -3.11 0.50
C THR A 95 2.73 -4.49 0.25
N GLU A 96 3.61 -4.57 -0.73
CA GLU A 96 4.38 -5.79 -1.03
C GLU A 96 5.31 -6.21 0.13
N LEU A 97 5.58 -5.33 1.10
CA LEU A 97 6.32 -5.66 2.31
C LEU A 97 5.64 -6.76 3.13
N LEU A 98 4.33 -6.91 3.03
CA LEU A 98 3.59 -8.00 3.66
C LEU A 98 4.03 -9.40 3.19
N MET A 99 4.66 -9.50 2.01
CA MET A 99 5.26 -10.75 1.54
C MET A 99 6.45 -11.22 2.39
N ALA A 100 6.99 -10.37 3.26
CA ALA A 100 8.01 -10.75 4.24
C ALA A 100 7.42 -11.39 5.52
N CYS A 101 6.09 -11.44 5.67
CA CYS A 101 5.41 -12.09 6.79
C CYS A 101 5.80 -13.58 6.89
N GLN A 102 6.04 -14.05 8.11
CA GLN A 102 6.44 -15.43 8.41
C GLN A 102 5.51 -16.04 9.46
N ALA A 103 5.38 -17.36 9.43
CA ALA A 103 4.60 -18.13 10.40
C ALA A 103 3.19 -17.55 10.62
N ASP A 104 2.85 -17.24 11.88
CA ASP A 104 1.54 -16.69 12.29
C ASP A 104 1.26 -15.29 11.71
N GLN A 105 2.29 -14.56 11.29
CA GLN A 105 2.13 -13.24 10.66
C GLN A 105 1.37 -13.32 9.34
N VAL A 106 1.49 -14.44 8.60
CA VAL A 106 0.77 -14.64 7.33
C VAL A 106 -0.74 -14.57 7.57
N GLU A 107 -1.24 -15.35 8.53
CA GLU A 107 -2.67 -15.39 8.87
C GLU A 107 -3.14 -14.12 9.59
N ARG A 108 -2.25 -13.48 10.34
CA ARG A 108 -2.59 -12.33 11.17
C ARG A 108 -2.61 -11.01 10.41
N TYR A 109 -1.73 -10.86 9.39
CA TYR A 109 -1.51 -9.60 8.68
C TYR A 109 -1.66 -9.73 7.16
N LEU A 110 -0.90 -10.64 6.50
CA LEU A 110 -0.88 -10.71 5.04
C LEU A 110 -2.25 -11.06 4.46
N LEU A 111 -2.79 -12.22 4.80
CA LEU A 111 -4.04 -12.69 4.19
C LEU A 111 -5.24 -11.79 4.48
N PRO A 112 -5.42 -11.23 5.70
CA PRO A 112 -6.47 -10.26 5.94
C PRO A 112 -6.33 -8.98 5.12
N CYS A 113 -5.09 -8.48 4.89
CA CYS A 113 -4.87 -7.33 4.03
C CYS A 113 -5.19 -7.64 2.57
N VAL A 114 -4.79 -8.82 2.07
CA VAL A 114 -5.11 -9.25 0.70
C VAL A 114 -6.60 -9.31 0.45
N ARG A 115 -7.39 -9.70 1.46
CA ARG A 115 -8.86 -9.80 1.39
C ARG A 115 -9.61 -8.51 1.69
N GLY A 116 -8.91 -7.40 2.02
CA GLY A 116 -9.54 -6.15 2.42
C GLY A 116 -10.17 -6.17 3.83
N GLU A 117 -9.85 -7.18 4.64
CA GLU A 117 -10.34 -7.31 6.02
C GLU A 117 -9.55 -6.45 7.01
N LYS A 118 -8.30 -6.12 6.67
CA LYS A 118 -7.40 -5.25 7.43
C LYS A 118 -6.66 -4.28 6.52
N ARG A 119 -6.26 -3.17 7.12
CA ARG A 119 -5.48 -2.12 6.46
C ARG A 119 -4.22 -1.83 7.25
N GLU A 120 -3.10 -1.82 6.57
CA GLU A 120 -1.81 -1.44 7.12
C GLU A 120 -1.52 0.04 6.92
N LEU A 121 -0.70 0.57 7.81
CA LEU A 121 -0.04 1.86 7.68
C LEU A 121 1.46 1.63 7.50
N PHE A 122 2.08 2.27 6.51
CA PHE A 122 3.53 2.17 6.30
C PHE A 122 4.25 3.41 6.81
N ALA A 123 5.08 3.25 7.85
CA ALA A 123 5.80 4.31 8.52
C ALA A 123 7.31 4.22 8.27
N LEU A 124 7.80 4.96 7.27
CA LEU A 124 9.20 4.98 6.85
C LEU A 124 9.87 6.33 7.15
N THR A 125 9.35 7.41 6.58
CA THR A 125 9.96 8.75 6.58
C THR A 125 10.10 9.32 7.97
N GLU A 126 11.20 10.03 8.21
CA GLU A 126 11.46 10.76 9.46
C GLU A 126 11.73 12.24 9.17
N PRO A 127 11.67 13.14 10.17
CA PRO A 127 11.98 14.56 9.98
C PRO A 127 13.35 14.81 9.35
N GLU A 128 14.33 13.95 9.63
CA GLU A 128 15.70 14.08 9.16
C GLU A 128 16.14 13.00 8.16
N ALA A 129 15.26 12.06 7.79
CA ALA A 129 15.53 10.95 6.87
C ALA A 129 14.40 10.76 5.87
N GLY A 130 14.54 11.34 4.70
CA GLY A 130 13.66 11.17 3.55
C GLY A 130 14.26 10.22 2.52
N SER A 131 14.87 10.76 1.44
CA SER A 131 15.52 9.94 0.39
C SER A 131 16.69 9.13 0.91
N ASP A 132 17.43 9.62 1.89
CA ASP A 132 18.42 8.84 2.64
C ASP A 132 17.73 8.05 3.77
N VAL A 133 17.08 6.95 3.42
CA VAL A 133 16.42 6.05 4.39
C VAL A 133 17.39 5.51 5.44
N MET A 134 18.67 5.31 5.08
CA MET A 134 19.68 4.82 6.03
C MET A 134 20.07 5.85 7.07
N GLY A 135 19.74 7.13 6.85
CA GLY A 135 19.86 8.21 7.83
C GLY A 135 18.88 8.13 9.01
N MET A 136 17.86 7.20 8.96
CA MET A 136 16.83 7.08 9.99
C MET A 136 17.39 6.99 11.41
N LYS A 137 16.67 7.58 12.37
CA LYS A 137 17.02 7.55 13.80
C LYS A 137 16.13 6.65 14.63
N THR A 138 14.96 6.27 14.12
CA THR A 138 14.07 5.32 14.79
C THR A 138 14.79 4.00 14.99
N THR A 139 14.77 3.51 16.23
CA THR A 139 15.40 2.25 16.65
C THR A 139 14.38 1.29 17.20
N ALA A 140 14.65 -0.01 17.03
CA ALA A 140 13.94 -1.09 17.69
C ALA A 140 14.95 -1.92 18.50
N GLN A 141 14.75 -1.98 19.81
CA GLN A 141 15.58 -2.75 20.73
C GLN A 141 14.77 -3.92 21.30
N ARG A 142 15.35 -5.10 21.28
CA ARG A 142 14.69 -6.29 21.82
C ARG A 142 14.64 -6.24 23.34
N ASP A 143 13.48 -6.54 23.90
CA ASP A 143 13.25 -6.69 25.35
C ASP A 143 12.44 -7.97 25.59
N GLY A 144 13.14 -9.06 25.88
CA GLY A 144 12.54 -10.39 25.96
C GLY A 144 11.94 -10.84 24.63
N ASP A 145 10.63 -11.07 24.60
CA ASP A 145 9.88 -11.43 23.41
C ASP A 145 9.30 -10.21 22.65
N ASP A 146 9.41 -9.03 23.25
CA ASP A 146 8.91 -7.77 22.69
C ASP A 146 10.02 -6.91 22.07
N TRP A 147 9.61 -5.79 21.45
CA TRP A 147 10.50 -4.78 20.89
C TRP A 147 10.11 -3.40 21.41
N ILE A 148 11.09 -2.65 21.89
CA ILE A 148 10.94 -1.25 22.29
C ILE A 148 11.30 -0.38 21.10
N LEU A 149 10.33 0.37 20.58
CA LEU A 149 10.51 1.34 19.51
C LEU A 149 10.79 2.72 20.10
N ASN A 150 11.85 3.38 19.62
CA ASN A 150 12.18 4.76 19.98
C ASN A 150 12.46 5.55 18.70
N GLY A 151 11.74 6.64 18.48
CA GLY A 151 11.91 7.51 17.31
C GLY A 151 10.65 8.26 16.95
N SER A 152 10.69 8.89 15.78
CA SER A 152 9.58 9.68 15.24
C SER A 152 9.48 9.45 13.74
N LYS A 153 8.26 9.26 13.25
CA LYS A 153 7.95 9.15 11.81
C LYS A 153 7.13 10.36 11.38
N HIS A 154 7.33 10.80 10.14
CA HIS A 154 6.75 12.04 9.61
C HIS A 154 6.15 11.80 8.23
N PHE A 155 5.11 12.59 7.88
CA PHE A 155 4.40 12.47 6.60
C PHE A 155 3.83 11.07 6.32
N ILE A 156 3.31 10.43 7.37
CA ILE A 156 2.75 9.10 7.22
C ILE A 156 1.30 9.24 6.76
N SER A 157 1.09 8.95 5.47
CA SER A 157 -0.25 8.88 4.87
C SER A 157 -0.71 7.43 4.85
N GLY A 158 -2.00 7.24 4.97
CA GLY A 158 -2.57 5.90 4.94
C GLY A 158 -4.08 5.93 5.10
N PRO A 159 -4.71 4.78 5.20
CA PRO A 159 -6.15 4.68 5.41
C PRO A 159 -6.54 5.40 6.69
N CYS A 160 -7.75 5.96 6.71
CA CYS A 160 -8.24 6.73 7.85
C CYS A 160 -8.35 5.92 9.15
N MET A 161 -8.37 4.59 9.07
CA MET A 161 -8.42 3.67 10.21
C MET A 161 -7.55 2.44 9.95
N PRO A 162 -6.22 2.53 10.14
CA PRO A 162 -5.34 1.37 9.99
C PRO A 162 -5.53 0.41 11.17
N ASP A 163 -5.47 -0.89 10.89
CA ASP A 163 -5.52 -1.95 11.92
C ASP A 163 -4.16 -2.17 12.57
N PHE A 164 -3.08 -1.88 11.85
CA PHE A 164 -1.71 -1.96 12.33
C PHE A 164 -0.76 -1.08 11.51
N ALA A 165 0.46 -0.90 12.02
CA ALA A 165 1.51 -0.16 11.33
C ALA A 165 2.73 -1.05 11.06
N ILE A 166 3.28 -0.94 9.85
CA ILE A 166 4.62 -1.45 9.51
C ILE A 166 5.59 -0.31 9.74
N VAL A 167 6.38 -0.40 10.81
CA VAL A 167 7.32 0.64 11.20
C VAL A 167 8.73 0.22 10.85
N VAL A 168 9.39 0.97 9.97
CA VAL A 168 10.78 0.73 9.61
C VAL A 168 11.70 1.34 10.68
N ALA A 169 12.51 0.50 11.34
CA ALA A 169 13.37 0.91 12.44
C ALA A 169 14.72 0.19 12.38
N ALA A 170 15.78 0.86 12.83
CA ALA A 170 17.10 0.24 12.93
C ALA A 170 17.18 -0.71 14.14
N THR A 171 17.51 -1.97 13.90
CA THR A 171 17.69 -3.02 14.93
C THR A 171 19.13 -3.21 15.37
N GLY A 172 20.07 -2.53 14.71
CA GLY A 172 21.51 -2.60 14.99
C GLY A 172 22.34 -2.00 13.86
N VAL A 173 23.63 -2.26 13.91
CA VAL A 173 24.59 -1.85 12.88
C VAL A 173 25.43 -3.07 12.52
N ASP A 174 25.54 -3.33 11.22
CA ASP A 174 26.41 -4.36 10.66
C ASP A 174 27.67 -3.72 10.08
N GLU A 175 28.83 -4.28 10.39
CA GLU A 175 30.09 -3.90 9.73
C GLU A 175 30.15 -4.50 8.32
N THR A 176 30.32 -3.66 7.33
CA THR A 176 30.44 -4.08 5.91
C THR A 176 31.74 -3.63 5.30
N PRO A 177 32.20 -4.21 4.18
CA PRO A 177 33.40 -3.74 3.47
C PRO A 177 33.32 -2.27 3.01
N ARG A 178 32.11 -1.71 2.99
CA ARG A 178 31.85 -0.29 2.63
C ARG A 178 31.63 0.61 3.86
N GLY A 179 31.90 0.11 5.07
CA GLY A 179 31.67 0.76 6.34
C GLY A 179 30.41 0.29 7.06
N PRO A 180 30.13 0.84 8.27
CA PRO A 180 28.99 0.44 9.07
C PRO A 180 27.67 0.76 8.36
N ARG A 181 26.74 -0.20 8.41
CA ARG A 181 25.40 -0.08 7.81
C ARG A 181 24.35 -0.45 8.85
N LYS A 182 23.29 0.37 8.97
CA LYS A 182 22.16 0.02 9.83
C LYS A 182 21.48 -1.25 9.34
N ARG A 183 21.15 -2.12 10.29
CA ARG A 183 20.26 -3.27 10.08
C ARG A 183 18.83 -2.79 10.32
N VAL A 184 17.96 -3.05 9.37
CA VAL A 184 16.55 -2.65 9.40
C VAL A 184 15.68 -3.89 9.41
#